data_add0e69767e5278b5b18026b8a31cb39
#
_entry.id   add0e69767e5278b5b18026b8a31cb39
#
_cell.length_a   1.000
_cell.length_b   1.000
_cell.length_c   1.000
_cell.angle_alpha   90.00
_cell.angle_beta   90.00
_cell.angle_gamma   90.00
#
_symmetry.space_group_name_H-M   'P 1'
#
loop_
_entity.id
_entity.type
_entity.pdbx_description
1 polymer ?
#
loop_
_entity_poly.entity_id
_entity_poly.type
_entity_poly.pdbx_seq_one_letter_code
_entity_poly.pdbx_strand_id
1 'polypeptide(L)'
;PPAAANALMMTVPARALRLLEGRELRRPDLMLDELLPALADYAEAVCGRRVAPTFLLNALVGVDIALWSLYARENGVDSFDGIVPPYARAAMTHRHARLSHIPLISYAVGERELRECLDSGTALLKIKIGKAVSGAPGSEEDMASMAAWDCARLEQIHAVAKDYRTSCTNDSRVLYYLDANGRYDCKERLRLLLAHAERIGALDRIALLEEPFAPGDETDVSDLPDKLAKDIHGVKLLVMGTVDTGGAHGVDDVKRRLAQGYRAVALKPIAKTLSVSFRMAAAVHEAGAQCLCADLTVNPFLAQWNKQFAARIAPLSKMNVGCLEVNGDQNYVTWDAQKALLPDGVRYDDEADGVFTLDERFYETSGRLFGENGYHAFFTKKSR
;
A
#
# COMPACT_ATOMS: atom_id res chain seq x y z
N PRO A 1 -21.66 4.40 12.95
CA PRO A 1 -21.23 5.78 13.06
C PRO A 1 -19.70 5.85 13.19
N PRO A 2 -19.01 6.92 12.70
CA PRO A 2 -17.55 7.03 12.77
C PRO A 2 -17.00 6.91 14.21
N ALA A 3 -17.71 7.43 15.21
CA ALA A 3 -17.33 7.35 16.62
C ALA A 3 -17.25 5.89 17.14
N ALA A 4 -18.14 5.01 16.72
CA ALA A 4 -18.09 3.59 17.11
C ALA A 4 -16.90 2.87 16.46
N ALA A 5 -16.58 3.19 15.20
CA ALA A 5 -15.41 2.65 14.54
C ALA A 5 -14.13 3.10 15.24
N ASN A 6 -14.00 4.40 15.57
CA ASN A 6 -12.85 4.92 16.30
C ASN A 6 -12.71 4.28 17.71
N ALA A 7 -13.82 4.10 18.43
CA ALA A 7 -13.79 3.41 19.71
C ALA A 7 -13.28 1.98 19.58
N LEU A 8 -13.70 1.24 18.56
CA LEU A 8 -13.24 -0.11 18.31
C LEU A 8 -11.75 -0.15 17.94
N MET A 9 -11.26 0.81 17.13
CA MET A 9 -9.84 0.96 16.81
C MET A 9 -8.96 1.16 18.05
N MET A 10 -9.51 1.66 19.15
CA MET A 10 -8.80 1.81 20.43
C MET A 10 -8.96 0.61 21.36
N THR A 11 -10.14 -0.03 21.37
CA THR A 11 -10.43 -1.12 22.31
C THR A 11 -9.84 -2.46 21.88
N VAL A 12 -9.72 -2.71 20.58
CA VAL A 12 -9.10 -3.95 20.05
C VAL A 12 -7.62 -4.04 20.43
N PRO A 13 -6.77 -3.02 20.21
CA PRO A 13 -5.38 -3.04 20.68
C PRO A 13 -5.28 -3.20 22.20
N ALA A 14 -6.11 -2.50 22.97
CA ALA A 14 -6.12 -2.63 24.42
C ALA A 14 -6.44 -4.07 24.87
N ARG A 15 -7.38 -4.73 24.18
CA ARG A 15 -7.69 -6.15 24.43
C ARG A 15 -6.52 -7.05 24.05
N ALA A 16 -5.87 -6.79 22.93
CA ALA A 16 -4.69 -7.54 22.48
C ALA A 16 -3.57 -7.47 23.52
N LEU A 17 -3.25 -6.28 24.02
CA LEU A 17 -2.22 -6.10 25.06
C LEU A 17 -2.53 -6.91 26.32
N ARG A 18 -3.79 -6.95 26.77
CA ARG A 18 -4.20 -7.78 27.92
C ARG A 18 -4.07 -9.29 27.65
N LEU A 19 -4.29 -9.72 26.41
CA LEU A 19 -4.11 -11.13 26.02
C LEU A 19 -2.62 -11.52 25.91
N LEU A 20 -1.76 -10.55 25.70
CA LEU A 20 -0.29 -10.73 25.63
C LEU A 20 0.37 -10.70 27.01
N GLU A 21 -0.29 -10.11 28.01
CA GLU A 21 0.26 -9.99 29.36
C GLU A 21 0.64 -11.36 29.94
N GLY A 22 1.89 -11.48 30.40
CA GLY A 22 2.44 -12.72 30.96
C GLY A 22 2.77 -13.81 29.97
N ARG A 23 2.63 -13.57 28.66
CA ARG A 23 3.05 -14.54 27.63
C ARG A 23 4.54 -14.43 27.33
N GLU A 24 5.14 -15.56 27.04
CA GLU A 24 6.49 -15.62 26.48
C GLU A 24 6.52 -14.98 25.08
N LEU A 25 7.51 -14.13 24.82
CA LEU A 25 7.70 -13.51 23.52
C LEU A 25 8.20 -14.54 22.51
N ARG A 26 7.43 -14.75 21.48
CA ARG A 26 7.77 -15.56 20.31
C ARG A 26 7.78 -14.69 19.06
N ARG A 27 8.06 -15.26 17.91
CA ARG A 27 8.02 -14.51 16.66
C ARG A 27 6.63 -13.88 16.47
N PRO A 28 6.55 -12.56 16.20
CA PRO A 28 5.30 -11.79 16.26
C PRO A 28 4.19 -12.27 15.33
N ASP A 29 4.53 -12.77 14.13
CA ASP A 29 3.55 -13.32 13.20
C ASP A 29 2.80 -14.55 13.76
N LEU A 30 3.46 -15.40 14.54
CA LEU A 30 2.83 -16.53 15.22
C LEU A 30 1.95 -16.06 16.37
N MET A 31 2.40 -15.06 17.13
CA MET A 31 1.62 -14.48 18.22
C MET A 31 0.37 -13.78 17.70
N LEU A 32 0.47 -13.06 16.59
CA LEU A 32 -0.68 -12.42 15.95
C LEU A 32 -1.75 -13.45 15.54
N ASP A 33 -1.36 -14.58 14.94
CA ASP A 33 -2.29 -15.65 14.55
C ASP A 33 -3.10 -16.19 15.73
N GLU A 34 -2.44 -16.33 16.88
CA GLU A 34 -3.10 -16.83 18.10
C GLU A 34 -4.07 -15.80 18.70
N LEU A 35 -3.81 -14.51 18.49
CA LEU A 35 -4.66 -13.43 19.00
C LEU A 35 -5.89 -13.19 18.13
N LEU A 36 -5.77 -13.33 16.82
CA LEU A 36 -6.78 -12.90 15.86
C LEU A 36 -8.17 -13.52 16.10
N PRO A 37 -8.34 -14.83 16.37
CA PRO A 37 -9.67 -15.40 16.62
C PRO A 37 -10.37 -14.74 17.82
N ALA A 38 -9.69 -14.64 18.97
CA ALA A 38 -10.24 -14.05 20.18
C ALA A 38 -10.53 -12.55 20.03
N LEU A 39 -9.76 -11.85 19.20
CA LEU A 39 -9.98 -10.43 18.93
C LEU A 39 -11.13 -10.22 17.93
N ALA A 40 -11.33 -11.13 16.98
CA ALA A 40 -12.48 -11.12 16.08
C ALA A 40 -13.79 -11.32 16.89
N ASP A 41 -13.83 -12.33 17.77
CA ASP A 41 -14.97 -12.58 18.65
C ASP A 41 -15.26 -11.38 19.57
N TYR A 42 -14.21 -10.78 20.13
CA TYR A 42 -14.33 -9.57 20.95
C TYR A 42 -14.89 -8.39 20.16
N ALA A 43 -14.37 -8.15 18.96
CA ALA A 43 -14.83 -7.06 18.10
C ALA A 43 -16.30 -7.26 17.69
N GLU A 44 -16.70 -8.49 17.36
CA GLU A 44 -18.09 -8.86 17.06
C GLU A 44 -19.00 -8.62 18.27
N ALA A 45 -18.59 -9.06 19.47
CA ALA A 45 -19.34 -8.84 20.69
C ALA A 45 -19.54 -7.35 21.02
N VAL A 46 -18.53 -6.51 20.78
CA VAL A 46 -18.61 -5.06 21.01
C VAL A 46 -19.48 -4.37 19.96
N CYS A 47 -19.41 -4.79 18.70
CA CYS A 47 -20.13 -4.17 17.58
C CYS A 47 -21.54 -4.70 17.37
N GLY A 48 -21.88 -5.86 17.91
CA GLY A 48 -23.12 -6.58 17.60
C GLY A 48 -23.19 -7.13 16.17
N ARG A 49 -22.06 -7.16 15.46
CA ARG A 49 -21.94 -7.68 14.09
C ARG A 49 -20.48 -8.04 13.78
N ARG A 50 -20.30 -8.94 12.81
CA ARG A 50 -18.99 -9.29 12.32
C ARG A 50 -18.24 -8.07 11.78
N VAL A 51 -16.98 -7.94 12.16
CA VAL A 51 -16.09 -6.85 11.72
C VAL A 51 -15.23 -7.35 10.57
N ALA A 52 -15.02 -6.51 9.56
CA ALA A 52 -14.16 -6.86 8.45
C ALA A 52 -12.73 -7.17 8.92
N PRO A 53 -12.10 -8.25 8.45
CA PRO A 53 -10.74 -8.62 8.85
C PRO A 53 -9.71 -7.52 8.65
N THR A 54 -9.80 -6.76 7.57
CA THR A 54 -8.94 -5.60 7.31
C THR A 54 -9.04 -4.52 8.38
N PHE A 55 -10.23 -4.29 8.91
CA PHE A 55 -10.42 -3.33 10.01
C PHE A 55 -9.73 -3.82 11.29
N LEU A 56 -9.85 -5.12 11.60
CA LEU A 56 -9.21 -5.74 12.75
C LEU A 56 -7.68 -5.65 12.64
N LEU A 57 -7.12 -6.02 11.48
CA LEU A 57 -5.69 -5.93 11.22
C LEU A 57 -5.17 -4.49 11.32
N ASN A 58 -5.93 -3.52 10.78
CA ASN A 58 -5.57 -2.11 10.89
C ASN A 58 -5.49 -1.66 12.37
N ALA A 59 -6.46 -2.03 13.19
CA ALA A 59 -6.43 -1.75 14.62
C ALA A 59 -5.20 -2.34 15.33
N LEU A 60 -4.66 -3.45 14.83
CA LEU A 60 -3.53 -4.17 15.43
C LEU A 60 -2.16 -3.75 14.92
N VAL A 61 -2.06 -2.83 13.95
CA VAL A 61 -0.77 -2.39 13.39
C VAL A 61 0.21 -1.93 14.47
N GLY A 62 -0.25 -1.10 15.40
CA GLY A 62 0.62 -0.61 16.48
C GLY A 62 1.10 -1.73 17.43
N VAL A 63 0.24 -2.72 17.69
CA VAL A 63 0.60 -3.90 18.50
C VAL A 63 1.60 -4.78 17.77
N ASP A 64 1.37 -5.05 16.49
CA ASP A 64 2.26 -5.87 15.66
C ASP A 64 3.67 -5.24 15.55
N ILE A 65 3.75 -3.95 15.26
CA ILE A 65 5.04 -3.23 15.18
C ILE A 65 5.74 -3.21 16.55
N ALA A 66 5.00 -3.03 17.64
CA ALA A 66 5.58 -3.08 18.98
C ALA A 66 6.15 -4.48 19.30
N LEU A 67 5.45 -5.55 18.90
CA LEU A 67 5.92 -6.93 19.05
C LEU A 67 7.19 -7.16 18.21
N TRP A 68 7.24 -6.69 16.95
CA TRP A 68 8.46 -6.79 16.12
C TRP A 68 9.64 -6.01 16.70
N SER A 69 9.39 -4.83 17.25
CA SER A 69 10.41 -4.02 17.92
C SER A 69 10.93 -4.72 19.19
N LEU A 70 10.03 -5.28 19.99
CA LEU A 70 10.40 -6.03 21.18
C LEU A 70 11.15 -7.33 20.82
N TYR A 71 10.68 -8.05 19.82
CA TYR A 71 11.34 -9.26 19.31
C TYR A 71 12.77 -8.95 18.84
N ALA A 72 12.97 -7.88 18.11
CA ALA A 72 14.28 -7.43 17.67
C ALA A 72 15.19 -7.18 18.87
N ARG A 73 14.73 -6.43 19.85
CA ARG A 73 15.49 -6.10 21.07
C ARG A 73 15.88 -7.34 21.88
N GLU A 74 14.95 -8.24 22.14
CA GLU A 74 15.18 -9.45 22.95
C GLU A 74 16.11 -10.45 22.25
N ASN A 75 16.19 -10.41 20.92
CA ASN A 75 17.08 -11.28 20.13
C ASN A 75 18.38 -10.58 19.69
N GLY A 76 18.65 -9.35 20.17
CA GLY A 76 19.84 -8.59 19.80
C GLY A 76 19.92 -8.25 18.30
N VAL A 77 18.75 -8.06 17.68
CA VAL A 77 18.61 -7.68 16.25
C VAL A 77 18.45 -6.18 16.14
N ASP A 78 19.31 -5.54 15.37
CA ASP A 78 19.33 -4.08 15.15
C ASP A 78 19.00 -3.67 13.71
N SER A 79 18.69 -4.62 12.86
CA SER A 79 18.36 -4.40 11.46
C SER A 79 17.02 -5.04 11.05
N PHE A 80 16.35 -4.43 10.09
CA PHE A 80 15.11 -4.96 9.52
C PHE A 80 15.31 -6.34 8.89
N ASP A 81 16.49 -6.59 8.31
CA ASP A 81 16.82 -7.88 7.71
C ASP A 81 16.84 -9.02 8.75
N GLY A 82 17.26 -8.70 9.95
CA GLY A 82 17.31 -9.67 11.06
C GLY A 82 15.92 -10.09 11.54
N ILE A 83 14.89 -9.26 11.37
CA ILE A 83 13.51 -9.62 11.74
C ILE A 83 12.73 -10.30 10.61
N VAL A 84 13.23 -10.29 9.37
CA VAL A 84 12.53 -10.94 8.25
C VAL A 84 12.40 -12.43 8.49
N PRO A 85 11.16 -12.96 8.57
CA PRO A 85 10.95 -14.39 8.80
C PRO A 85 11.59 -15.25 7.71
N PRO A 86 12.07 -16.47 8.04
CA PRO A 86 12.75 -17.34 7.06
C PRO A 86 11.96 -17.55 5.77
N TYR A 87 10.63 -17.70 5.86
CA TYR A 87 9.77 -17.92 4.71
C TYR A 87 9.67 -16.69 3.78
N ALA A 88 9.91 -15.48 4.29
CA ALA A 88 9.82 -14.25 3.51
C ALA A 88 11.17 -13.78 2.94
N ARG A 89 12.28 -14.38 3.34
CA ARG A 89 13.63 -13.91 2.96
C ARG A 89 13.83 -13.83 1.45
N ALA A 90 13.35 -14.81 0.69
CA ALA A 90 13.47 -14.81 -0.77
C ALA A 90 12.77 -13.61 -1.42
N ALA A 91 11.65 -13.17 -0.86
CA ALA A 91 10.89 -12.01 -1.35
C ALA A 91 11.51 -10.66 -0.94
N MET A 92 12.44 -10.65 0.03
CA MET A 92 12.98 -9.45 0.66
C MET A 92 14.48 -9.26 0.40
N THR A 93 14.95 -9.65 -0.79
CA THR A 93 16.39 -9.67 -1.14
C THR A 93 16.90 -8.41 -1.82
N HIS A 94 16.00 -7.55 -2.31
CA HIS A 94 16.40 -6.32 -3.01
C HIS A 94 17.05 -5.32 -2.04
N ARG A 95 17.88 -4.46 -2.63
CA ARG A 95 18.57 -3.34 -1.96
C ARG A 95 18.52 -2.16 -2.91
N HIS A 96 17.38 -1.44 -2.89
CA HIS A 96 17.21 -0.27 -3.73
C HIS A 96 18.03 0.90 -3.20
N ALA A 97 18.84 1.53 -4.04
CA ALA A 97 19.48 2.81 -3.72
C ALA A 97 18.47 3.97 -3.74
N ARG A 98 17.33 3.78 -4.41
CA ARG A 98 16.27 4.78 -4.54
C ARG A 98 14.90 4.12 -4.51
N LEU A 99 13.93 4.81 -3.87
CA LEU A 99 12.50 4.47 -3.94
C LEU A 99 11.75 5.63 -4.57
N SER A 100 11.03 5.38 -5.66
CA SER A 100 10.14 6.38 -6.24
C SER A 100 8.97 6.64 -5.29
N HIS A 101 8.75 7.90 -4.96
CA HIS A 101 7.55 8.35 -4.28
C HIS A 101 6.34 8.20 -5.21
N ILE A 102 5.22 7.74 -4.66
CA ILE A 102 3.94 7.62 -5.37
C ILE A 102 2.94 8.56 -4.70
N PRO A 103 2.71 9.77 -5.23
CA PRO A 103 1.71 10.67 -4.72
C PRO A 103 0.29 10.21 -5.07
N LEU A 104 -0.68 10.57 -4.23
CA LEU A 104 -2.09 10.31 -4.45
C LEU A 104 -2.74 11.45 -5.25
N ILE A 105 -3.13 11.17 -6.49
CA ILE A 105 -3.92 12.07 -7.32
C ILE A 105 -5.40 11.77 -7.06
N SER A 106 -5.94 12.39 -6.01
CA SER A 106 -7.35 12.25 -5.62
C SER A 106 -8.29 12.92 -6.63
N TYR A 107 -9.60 12.74 -6.45
CA TYR A 107 -10.62 13.35 -7.32
C TYR A 107 -10.58 14.89 -7.33
N ALA A 108 -10.04 15.51 -6.28
CA ALA A 108 -10.00 16.96 -6.11
C ALA A 108 -8.71 17.61 -6.63
N VAL A 109 -7.65 16.85 -6.89
CA VAL A 109 -6.37 17.38 -7.37
C VAL A 109 -6.55 18.04 -8.73
N GLY A 110 -6.23 19.33 -8.82
CA GLY A 110 -6.30 20.13 -10.04
C GLY A 110 -5.02 20.06 -10.86
N GLU A 111 -5.00 20.79 -12.00
CA GLU A 111 -3.84 20.81 -12.89
C GLU A 111 -2.60 21.40 -12.21
N ARG A 112 -2.75 22.43 -11.39
CA ARG A 112 -1.63 23.08 -10.69
C ARG A 112 -0.93 22.09 -9.75
N GLU A 113 -1.68 21.42 -8.89
CA GLU A 113 -1.13 20.43 -7.94
C GLU A 113 -0.52 19.23 -8.68
N LEU A 114 -1.15 18.81 -9.80
CA LEU A 114 -0.59 17.76 -10.65
C LEU A 114 0.77 18.15 -11.23
N ARG A 115 0.91 19.41 -11.71
CA ARG A 115 2.19 19.92 -12.19
C ARG A 115 3.23 20.01 -11.06
N GLU A 116 2.85 20.47 -9.89
CA GLU A 116 3.73 20.50 -8.71
C GLU A 116 4.26 19.09 -8.38
N CYS A 117 3.40 18.04 -8.41
CA CYS A 117 3.84 16.66 -8.25
C CYS A 117 4.79 16.19 -9.36
N LEU A 118 4.53 16.56 -10.59
CA LEU A 118 5.38 16.18 -11.73
C LEU A 118 6.72 16.94 -11.73
N ASP A 119 6.71 18.21 -11.38
CA ASP A 119 7.91 19.06 -11.26
C ASP A 119 8.82 18.58 -10.12
N SER A 120 8.27 17.92 -9.08
CA SER A 120 9.06 17.25 -8.03
C SER A 120 9.71 15.94 -8.49
N GLY A 121 9.56 15.52 -9.76
CA GLY A 121 10.23 14.33 -10.31
C GLY A 121 9.45 13.02 -10.18
N THR A 122 8.17 13.07 -9.83
CA THR A 122 7.31 11.88 -9.69
C THR A 122 7.34 10.99 -10.93
N ALA A 123 7.57 9.69 -10.73
CA ALA A 123 7.64 8.71 -11.82
C ALA A 123 6.35 7.87 -12.00
N LEU A 124 5.56 7.72 -10.94
CA LEU A 124 4.34 6.92 -10.92
C LEU A 124 3.25 7.68 -10.18
N LEU A 125 2.19 8.06 -10.88
CA LEU A 125 1.03 8.78 -10.34
C LEU A 125 -0.05 7.79 -9.92
N LYS A 126 -0.42 7.73 -8.64
CA LYS A 126 -1.60 6.99 -8.20
C LYS A 126 -2.85 7.82 -8.42
N ILE A 127 -3.65 7.44 -9.40
CA ILE A 127 -4.82 8.18 -9.86
C ILE A 127 -6.09 7.50 -9.36
N LYS A 128 -6.88 8.19 -8.55
CA LYS A 128 -8.20 7.71 -8.15
C LYS A 128 -9.17 7.80 -9.33
N ILE A 129 -9.80 6.68 -9.62
CA ILE A 129 -10.89 6.51 -10.57
C ILE A 129 -12.12 5.91 -9.85
N GLY A 130 -13.26 5.81 -10.53
CA GLY A 130 -14.47 5.28 -9.89
C GLY A 130 -15.25 6.32 -9.09
N LYS A 131 -15.19 7.60 -9.47
CA LYS A 131 -15.91 8.67 -8.78
C LYS A 131 -17.43 8.57 -9.01
N ALA A 132 -18.22 8.58 -7.94
CA ALA A 132 -19.66 8.77 -8.04
C ALA A 132 -19.95 10.21 -8.54
N VAL A 133 -20.71 10.34 -9.62
CA VAL A 133 -20.99 11.62 -10.29
C VAL A 133 -22.49 11.95 -10.23
N SER A 134 -23.34 11.07 -10.78
CA SER A 134 -24.80 11.24 -10.79
C SER A 134 -25.50 9.88 -10.73
N GLY A 135 -26.78 9.89 -10.36
CA GLY A 135 -27.57 8.68 -10.20
C GLY A 135 -27.52 8.07 -8.80
N ALA A 136 -28.40 7.13 -8.55
CA ALA A 136 -28.41 6.35 -7.32
C ALA A 136 -27.20 5.39 -7.31
N PRO A 137 -26.53 5.16 -6.16
CA PRO A 137 -25.36 4.30 -6.10
C PRO A 137 -25.62 2.91 -6.70
N GLY A 138 -24.79 2.52 -7.70
CA GLY A 138 -24.90 1.25 -8.41
C GLY A 138 -25.96 1.21 -9.50
N SER A 139 -26.67 2.31 -9.80
CA SER A 139 -27.57 2.40 -10.97
C SER A 139 -26.78 2.48 -12.28
N GLU A 140 -27.46 2.19 -13.41
CA GLU A 140 -26.84 2.35 -14.73
C GLU A 140 -26.38 3.78 -14.99
N GLU A 141 -27.13 4.78 -14.50
CA GLU A 141 -26.74 6.20 -14.60
C GLU A 141 -25.47 6.49 -13.79
N ASP A 142 -25.35 5.98 -12.54
CA ASP A 142 -24.15 6.12 -11.72
C ASP A 142 -22.94 5.48 -12.41
N MET A 143 -23.09 4.26 -12.91
CA MET A 143 -22.01 3.54 -13.56
C MET A 143 -21.57 4.18 -14.88
N ALA A 144 -22.51 4.64 -15.70
CA ALA A 144 -22.20 5.30 -16.97
C ALA A 144 -21.54 6.67 -16.76
N SER A 145 -22.06 7.48 -15.82
CA SER A 145 -21.49 8.78 -15.49
C SER A 145 -20.10 8.66 -14.86
N MET A 146 -19.87 7.64 -14.03
CA MET A 146 -18.58 7.30 -13.47
C MET A 146 -17.56 6.98 -14.56
N ALA A 147 -17.89 6.05 -15.47
CA ALA A 147 -17.00 5.66 -16.55
C ALA A 147 -16.64 6.84 -17.49
N ALA A 148 -17.61 7.69 -17.80
CA ALA A 148 -17.38 8.90 -18.59
C ALA A 148 -16.44 9.88 -17.87
N TRP A 149 -16.64 10.06 -16.57
CA TRP A 149 -15.76 10.91 -15.74
C TRP A 149 -14.33 10.36 -15.69
N ASP A 150 -14.17 9.05 -15.48
CA ASP A 150 -12.86 8.40 -15.41
C ASP A 150 -12.08 8.56 -16.73
N CYS A 151 -12.76 8.42 -17.87
CA CYS A 151 -12.18 8.69 -19.18
C CYS A 151 -11.70 10.14 -19.31
N ALA A 152 -12.56 11.11 -19.00
CA ALA A 152 -12.21 12.53 -19.06
C ALA A 152 -11.07 12.88 -18.08
N ARG A 153 -11.08 12.27 -16.88
CA ARG A 153 -10.04 12.48 -15.87
C ARG A 153 -8.69 11.96 -16.35
N LEU A 154 -8.64 10.75 -16.90
CA LEU A 154 -7.42 10.17 -17.45
C LEU A 154 -6.87 11.02 -18.59
N GLU A 155 -7.73 11.52 -19.48
CA GLU A 155 -7.34 12.41 -20.59
C GLU A 155 -6.73 13.71 -20.08
N GLN A 156 -7.35 14.37 -19.09
CA GLN A 156 -6.82 15.59 -18.46
C GLN A 156 -5.42 15.35 -17.85
N ILE A 157 -5.27 14.27 -17.08
CA ILE A 157 -3.97 13.93 -16.47
C ILE A 157 -2.94 13.60 -17.54
N HIS A 158 -3.31 12.83 -18.55
CA HIS A 158 -2.41 12.46 -19.63
C HIS A 158 -1.96 13.67 -20.45
N ALA A 159 -2.84 14.61 -20.73
CA ALA A 159 -2.51 15.84 -21.46
C ALA A 159 -1.39 16.64 -20.76
N VAL A 160 -1.40 16.65 -19.41
CA VAL A 160 -0.37 17.31 -18.61
C VAL A 160 0.90 16.46 -18.51
N ALA A 161 0.77 15.16 -18.18
CA ALA A 161 1.89 14.30 -17.78
C ALA A 161 2.68 13.69 -18.98
N LYS A 162 2.13 13.68 -20.19
CA LYS A 162 2.70 12.96 -21.34
C LYS A 162 4.10 13.42 -21.74
N ASP A 163 4.45 14.68 -21.50
CA ASP A 163 5.73 15.28 -21.91
C ASP A 163 6.77 15.26 -20.77
N TYR A 164 6.38 14.91 -19.56
CA TYR A 164 7.31 14.76 -18.44
C TYR A 164 8.18 13.50 -18.60
N ARG A 165 9.41 13.59 -18.10
CA ARG A 165 10.41 12.53 -18.15
C ARG A 165 10.96 12.25 -16.76
N THR A 166 11.33 10.99 -16.53
CA THR A 166 11.90 10.52 -15.26
C THR A 166 13.00 9.48 -15.50
N SER A 167 13.99 9.43 -14.63
CA SER A 167 15.02 8.40 -14.65
C SER A 167 14.61 7.10 -13.94
N CYS A 168 13.42 7.05 -13.37
CA CYS A 168 12.96 5.94 -12.54
C CYS A 168 12.20 4.86 -13.29
N THR A 169 11.91 5.06 -14.57
CA THR A 169 11.20 4.11 -15.43
C THR A 169 12.05 3.63 -16.58
N ASN A 170 11.76 2.45 -17.11
CA ASN A 170 12.57 1.81 -18.15
C ASN A 170 12.59 2.61 -19.48
N ASP A 171 11.55 3.38 -19.76
CA ASP A 171 11.39 4.16 -20.98
C ASP A 171 11.39 5.69 -20.76
N SER A 172 11.79 6.09 -19.56
CA SER A 172 11.88 7.50 -19.12
C SER A 172 10.54 8.25 -19.14
N ARG A 173 9.39 7.55 -19.17
CA ARG A 173 8.05 8.14 -19.14
C ARG A 173 7.41 8.03 -17.76
N VAL A 174 6.64 9.04 -17.37
CA VAL A 174 5.80 8.98 -16.19
C VAL A 174 4.71 7.93 -16.40
N LEU A 175 4.50 7.07 -15.41
CA LEU A 175 3.54 5.97 -15.43
C LEU A 175 2.29 6.29 -14.60
N TYR A 176 1.21 5.55 -14.86
CA TYR A 176 -0.07 5.68 -14.18
C TYR A 176 -0.40 4.42 -13.40
N TYR A 177 -0.92 4.60 -12.23
CA TYR A 177 -1.44 3.61 -11.31
C TYR A 177 -2.89 3.96 -11.03
N LEU A 178 -3.82 3.28 -11.69
CA LEU A 178 -5.25 3.56 -11.55
C LEU A 178 -5.81 2.78 -10.36
N ASP A 179 -6.51 3.46 -9.46
CA ASP A 179 -7.12 2.85 -8.28
C ASP A 179 -8.63 3.12 -8.28
N ALA A 180 -9.40 2.07 -8.54
CA ALA A 180 -10.86 2.12 -8.68
C ALA A 180 -11.62 1.86 -7.38
N ASN A 181 -10.95 1.36 -6.34
CA ASN A 181 -11.58 1.01 -5.06
C ASN A 181 -12.85 0.15 -5.19
N GLY A 182 -12.84 -0.82 -6.10
CA GLY A 182 -13.95 -1.76 -6.28
C GLY A 182 -15.21 -1.17 -6.91
N ARG A 183 -15.10 -0.07 -7.64
CA ARG A 183 -16.27 0.67 -8.14
C ARG A 183 -16.84 0.17 -9.46
N TYR A 184 -16.09 -0.57 -10.25
CA TYR A 184 -16.61 -1.10 -11.51
C TYR A 184 -17.52 -2.30 -11.25
N ASP A 185 -18.66 -2.31 -11.93
CA ASP A 185 -19.70 -3.33 -11.82
C ASP A 185 -19.49 -4.48 -12.80
N CYS A 186 -18.76 -4.25 -13.91
CA CYS A 186 -18.50 -5.27 -14.93
C CYS A 186 -17.23 -4.97 -15.73
N LYS A 187 -16.71 -6.02 -16.36
CA LYS A 187 -15.49 -5.97 -17.17
C LYS A 187 -15.67 -5.12 -18.43
N GLU A 188 -16.85 -5.15 -19.03
CA GLU A 188 -17.18 -4.38 -20.24
C GLU A 188 -17.02 -2.89 -20.00
N ARG A 189 -17.47 -2.39 -18.86
CA ARG A 189 -17.34 -0.98 -18.49
C ARG A 189 -15.89 -0.57 -18.24
N LEU A 190 -15.12 -1.45 -17.59
CA LEU A 190 -13.67 -1.26 -17.45
C LEU A 190 -12.96 -1.20 -18.81
N ARG A 191 -13.37 -2.04 -19.75
CA ARG A 191 -12.83 -2.03 -21.13
C ARG A 191 -13.08 -0.71 -21.86
N LEU A 192 -14.17 0.00 -21.57
CA LEU A 192 -14.40 1.34 -22.13
C LEU A 192 -13.30 2.33 -21.69
N LEU A 193 -12.93 2.32 -20.42
CA LEU A 193 -11.81 3.15 -19.92
C LEU A 193 -10.49 2.76 -20.60
N LEU A 194 -10.20 1.47 -20.70
CA LEU A 194 -8.94 0.99 -21.31
C LEU A 194 -8.87 1.31 -22.82
N ALA A 195 -9.99 1.16 -23.54
CA ALA A 195 -10.07 1.56 -24.94
C ALA A 195 -9.94 3.07 -25.14
N HIS A 196 -10.47 3.87 -24.20
CA HIS A 196 -10.24 5.31 -24.21
C HIS A 196 -8.76 5.63 -23.95
N ALA A 197 -8.13 4.97 -22.97
CA ALA A 197 -6.71 5.14 -22.69
C ALA A 197 -5.85 4.82 -23.94
N GLU A 198 -6.19 3.79 -24.68
CA GLU A 198 -5.53 3.45 -25.95
C GLU A 198 -5.68 4.59 -26.98
N ARG A 199 -6.91 5.06 -27.19
CA ARG A 199 -7.22 6.12 -28.16
C ARG A 199 -6.44 7.41 -27.90
N ILE A 200 -6.19 7.77 -26.62
CA ILE A 200 -5.42 8.98 -26.25
C ILE A 200 -3.90 8.72 -26.12
N GLY A 201 -3.43 7.48 -26.34
CA GLY A 201 -2.01 7.10 -26.18
C GLY A 201 -1.53 6.96 -24.74
N ALA A 202 -2.45 6.80 -23.79
CA ALA A 202 -2.14 6.65 -22.36
C ALA A 202 -2.00 5.20 -21.90
N LEU A 203 -2.51 4.23 -22.66
CA LEU A 203 -2.64 2.84 -22.20
C LEU A 203 -1.30 2.19 -21.86
N ASP A 204 -0.27 2.42 -22.66
CA ASP A 204 1.08 1.88 -22.44
C ASP A 204 1.78 2.47 -21.20
N ARG A 205 1.26 3.59 -20.68
CA ARG A 205 1.71 4.20 -19.43
C ARG A 205 0.99 3.66 -18.19
N ILE A 206 -0.12 2.94 -18.36
CA ILE A 206 -0.78 2.30 -17.22
C ILE A 206 0.07 1.11 -16.79
N ALA A 207 0.71 1.26 -15.63
CA ALA A 207 1.52 0.21 -15.02
C ALA A 207 0.66 -0.71 -14.14
N LEU A 208 -0.33 -0.14 -13.45
CA LEU A 208 -1.16 -0.84 -12.47
C LEU A 208 -2.62 -0.39 -12.55
N LEU A 209 -3.51 -1.35 -12.29
CA LEU A 209 -4.94 -1.14 -12.08
C LEU A 209 -5.33 -1.85 -10.78
N GLU A 210 -5.57 -1.06 -9.72
CA GLU A 210 -5.91 -1.56 -8.38
C GLU A 210 -7.42 -1.67 -8.21
N GLU A 211 -7.84 -2.80 -7.64
CA GLU A 211 -9.22 -3.05 -7.21
C GLU A 211 -10.27 -2.56 -8.21
N PRO A 212 -10.28 -3.06 -9.45
CA PRO A 212 -11.32 -2.65 -10.39
C PRO A 212 -12.72 -3.03 -9.90
N PHE A 213 -12.88 -4.22 -9.33
CA PHE A 213 -14.14 -4.78 -8.85
C PHE A 213 -14.23 -4.85 -7.33
N ALA A 214 -15.44 -4.93 -6.81
CA ALA A 214 -15.70 -4.99 -5.38
C ALA A 214 -14.97 -6.15 -4.67
N PRO A 215 -14.63 -6.02 -3.38
CA PRO A 215 -14.12 -7.12 -2.60
C PRO A 215 -15.09 -8.32 -2.65
N GLY A 216 -14.57 -9.51 -2.92
CA GLY A 216 -15.39 -10.73 -3.08
C GLY A 216 -15.95 -10.96 -4.48
N ASP A 217 -15.80 -10.02 -5.40
CA ASP A 217 -16.09 -10.24 -6.81
C ASP A 217 -15.13 -11.29 -7.39
N GLU A 218 -15.68 -12.24 -8.15
CA GLU A 218 -14.93 -13.37 -8.74
C GLU A 218 -14.67 -13.20 -10.24
N THR A 219 -14.82 -11.98 -10.76
CA THR A 219 -14.54 -11.69 -12.17
C THR A 219 -13.12 -12.09 -12.54
N ASP A 220 -13.01 -12.95 -13.53
CA ASP A 220 -11.73 -13.30 -14.15
C ASP A 220 -11.20 -12.12 -14.98
N VAL A 221 -10.02 -11.63 -14.63
CA VAL A 221 -9.33 -10.53 -15.32
C VAL A 221 -8.15 -11.00 -16.16
N SER A 222 -7.95 -12.30 -16.29
CA SER A 222 -6.80 -12.87 -17.00
C SER A 222 -6.73 -12.47 -18.48
N ASP A 223 -7.87 -12.19 -19.10
CA ASP A 223 -7.99 -11.77 -20.50
C ASP A 223 -7.78 -10.25 -20.70
N LEU A 224 -7.82 -9.43 -19.65
CA LEU A 224 -7.61 -7.99 -19.78
C LEU A 224 -6.18 -7.64 -20.23
N PRO A 225 -5.10 -8.09 -19.55
CA PRO A 225 -3.73 -7.79 -19.95
C PRO A 225 -3.38 -8.33 -21.34
N ASP A 226 -3.73 -9.60 -21.62
CA ASP A 226 -3.35 -10.28 -22.85
C ASP A 226 -4.07 -9.70 -24.08
N LYS A 227 -5.35 -9.39 -23.96
CA LYS A 227 -6.13 -8.84 -25.05
C LYS A 227 -5.67 -7.43 -25.41
N LEU A 228 -5.37 -6.61 -24.42
CA LEU A 228 -4.91 -5.26 -24.62
C LEU A 228 -3.45 -5.20 -25.06
N ALA A 229 -2.59 -6.10 -24.56
CA ALA A 229 -1.19 -6.19 -24.96
C ALA A 229 -1.00 -6.67 -26.41
N LYS A 230 -1.90 -7.49 -26.94
CA LYS A 230 -1.86 -7.94 -28.35
C LYS A 230 -2.14 -6.82 -29.33
N ASP A 231 -3.00 -5.88 -28.95
CA ASP A 231 -3.39 -4.76 -29.79
C ASP A 231 -2.38 -3.60 -29.73
N ILE A 232 -1.45 -3.62 -28.75
CA ILE A 232 -0.54 -2.48 -28.43
C ILE A 232 0.94 -2.90 -28.35
N HIS A 233 1.42 -3.69 -29.26
CA HIS A 233 2.87 -3.97 -29.40
C HIS A 233 3.58 -4.46 -28.10
N GLY A 234 2.94 -5.33 -27.33
CA GLY A 234 3.63 -6.06 -26.26
C GLY A 234 3.69 -5.38 -24.89
N VAL A 235 2.90 -4.34 -24.63
CA VAL A 235 2.78 -3.73 -23.30
C VAL A 235 1.98 -4.64 -22.38
N LYS A 236 2.56 -5.00 -21.23
CA LYS A 236 1.87 -5.77 -20.19
C LYS A 236 1.22 -4.82 -19.19
N LEU A 237 -0.11 -4.84 -19.14
CA LEU A 237 -0.88 -4.21 -18.07
C LEU A 237 -0.90 -5.14 -16.86
N LEU A 238 -0.42 -4.64 -15.72
CA LEU A 238 -0.52 -5.35 -14.45
C LEU A 238 -1.84 -5.01 -13.77
N VAL A 239 -2.69 -6.00 -13.61
CA VAL A 239 -3.91 -5.87 -12.81
C VAL A 239 -3.58 -6.24 -11.37
N MET A 240 -3.79 -5.29 -10.46
CA MET A 240 -3.46 -5.42 -9.05
C MET A 240 -4.73 -5.48 -8.21
N GLY A 241 -4.75 -6.37 -7.24
CA GLY A 241 -5.80 -6.44 -6.24
C GLY A 241 -5.27 -6.11 -4.86
N THR A 242 -6.00 -5.34 -4.07
CA THR A 242 -5.78 -5.31 -2.64
C THR A 242 -6.45 -6.52 -2.02
N VAL A 243 -5.68 -7.26 -1.27
CA VAL A 243 -6.19 -8.47 -0.64
C VAL A 243 -6.86 -8.08 0.67
N ASP A 244 -8.17 -8.23 0.74
CA ASP A 244 -8.94 -8.05 1.98
C ASP A 244 -8.85 -9.33 2.81
N THR A 245 -7.84 -9.40 3.71
CA THR A 245 -7.48 -10.63 4.38
C THR A 245 -7.63 -10.55 5.87
N GLY A 246 -8.14 -11.62 6.45
CA GLY A 246 -8.13 -11.89 7.87
C GLY A 246 -7.08 -12.94 8.23
N GLY A 247 -6.09 -12.55 9.03
CA GLY A 247 -5.19 -13.46 9.70
C GLY A 247 -4.33 -14.36 8.81
N ALA A 248 -4.16 -15.61 9.22
CA ALA A 248 -3.35 -16.62 8.51
C ALA A 248 -3.80 -16.89 7.07
N HIS A 249 -4.96 -16.41 6.68
CA HIS A 249 -5.60 -16.63 5.38
C HIS A 249 -5.18 -15.63 4.28
N GLY A 250 -4.32 -14.64 4.57
CA GLY A 250 -3.83 -13.68 3.58
C GLY A 250 -3.18 -14.33 2.36
N VAL A 251 -2.54 -15.46 2.56
CA VAL A 251 -1.91 -16.25 1.49
C VAL A 251 -2.95 -16.85 0.56
N ASP A 252 -4.07 -17.36 1.09
CA ASP A 252 -5.13 -17.98 0.29
C ASP A 252 -5.84 -16.95 -0.58
N ASP A 253 -6.05 -15.75 -0.05
CA ASP A 253 -6.60 -14.64 -0.83
C ASP A 253 -5.66 -14.19 -1.95
N VAL A 254 -4.34 -14.11 -1.68
CA VAL A 254 -3.35 -13.85 -2.74
C VAL A 254 -3.46 -14.91 -3.84
N LYS A 255 -3.45 -16.20 -3.48
CA LYS A 255 -3.57 -17.30 -4.45
C LYS A 255 -4.87 -17.22 -5.26
N ARG A 256 -5.99 -16.94 -4.59
CA ARG A 256 -7.30 -16.78 -5.24
C ARG A 256 -7.28 -15.63 -6.24
N ARG A 257 -6.76 -14.45 -5.88
CA ARG A 257 -6.64 -13.29 -6.79
C ARG A 257 -5.70 -13.56 -7.96
N LEU A 258 -4.58 -14.22 -7.72
CA LEU A 258 -3.68 -14.63 -8.81
C LEU A 258 -4.35 -15.61 -9.78
N ALA A 259 -5.18 -16.55 -9.29
CA ALA A 259 -5.96 -17.45 -10.11
C ALA A 259 -7.02 -16.72 -10.96
N GLN A 260 -7.56 -15.59 -10.48
CA GLN A 260 -8.46 -14.70 -11.23
C GLN A 260 -7.75 -13.84 -12.28
N GLY A 261 -6.42 -13.99 -12.46
CA GLY A 261 -5.66 -13.27 -13.47
C GLY A 261 -4.93 -12.01 -12.97
N TYR A 262 -5.05 -11.64 -11.68
CA TYR A 262 -4.24 -10.57 -11.10
C TYR A 262 -2.76 -10.92 -11.17
N ARG A 263 -1.89 -9.93 -11.32
CA ARG A 263 -0.44 -10.13 -11.48
C ARG A 263 0.40 -9.29 -10.51
N ALA A 264 -0.25 -8.48 -9.69
CA ALA A 264 0.41 -7.70 -8.65
C ALA A 264 -0.50 -7.56 -7.41
N VAL A 265 0.12 -7.29 -6.27
CA VAL A 265 -0.57 -7.09 -4.99
C VAL A 265 -0.05 -5.84 -4.30
N ALA A 266 -0.96 -4.97 -3.85
CA ALA A 266 -0.63 -3.83 -2.99
C ALA A 266 -0.48 -4.31 -1.54
N LEU A 267 0.75 -4.31 -1.04
CA LEU A 267 1.04 -4.64 0.34
C LEU A 267 0.97 -3.37 1.20
N LYS A 268 0.33 -3.48 2.36
CA LYS A 268 0.14 -2.36 3.29
C LYS A 268 0.61 -2.76 4.71
N PRO A 269 1.94 -2.85 4.96
CA PRO A 269 2.48 -3.31 6.25
C PRO A 269 1.92 -2.54 7.45
N ILE A 270 1.71 -1.24 7.27
CA ILE A 270 1.19 -0.35 8.31
C ILE A 270 -0.33 -0.13 8.24
N ALA A 271 -1.05 -0.97 7.50
CA ALA A 271 -2.51 -0.99 7.47
C ALA A 271 -3.09 -2.39 7.71
N LYS A 272 -2.31 -3.42 7.38
CA LYS A 272 -2.72 -4.84 7.52
C LYS A 272 -1.70 -5.67 8.30
N THR A 273 -0.87 -5.02 9.10
CA THR A 273 0.27 -5.53 9.87
C THR A 273 1.49 -5.95 9.03
N LEU A 274 2.65 -5.81 9.60
CA LEU A 274 3.91 -6.26 9.00
C LEU A 274 3.94 -7.79 8.90
N SER A 275 3.43 -8.48 9.93
CA SER A 275 3.34 -9.94 10.00
C SER A 275 2.58 -10.54 8.80
N VAL A 276 1.40 -10.02 8.48
CA VAL A 276 0.61 -10.47 7.32
C VAL A 276 1.31 -10.09 6.02
N SER A 277 1.90 -8.90 5.94
CA SER A 277 2.58 -8.43 4.72
C SER A 277 3.81 -9.28 4.36
N PHE A 278 4.56 -9.78 5.34
CA PHE A 278 5.64 -10.75 5.07
C PHE A 278 5.13 -12.03 4.41
N ARG A 279 4.00 -12.58 4.88
CA ARG A 279 3.40 -13.79 4.29
C ARG A 279 2.89 -13.55 2.88
N MET A 280 2.22 -12.41 2.68
CA MET A 280 1.74 -12.04 1.35
C MET A 280 2.89 -11.82 0.37
N ALA A 281 3.98 -11.16 0.78
CA ALA A 281 5.16 -10.97 -0.05
C ALA A 281 5.79 -12.31 -0.45
N ALA A 282 5.89 -13.26 0.48
CA ALA A 282 6.38 -14.60 0.19
C ALA A 282 5.50 -15.32 -0.85
N ALA A 283 4.18 -15.31 -0.65
CA ALA A 283 3.23 -15.96 -1.58
C ALA A 283 3.25 -15.32 -2.98
N VAL A 284 3.37 -13.99 -3.07
CA VAL A 284 3.51 -13.26 -4.34
C VAL A 284 4.81 -13.63 -5.04
N HIS A 285 5.91 -13.68 -4.29
CA HIS A 285 7.22 -14.05 -4.82
C HIS A 285 7.24 -15.50 -5.35
N GLU A 286 6.71 -16.45 -4.58
CA GLU A 286 6.60 -17.86 -4.98
C GLU A 286 5.78 -18.04 -6.27
N ALA A 287 4.76 -17.21 -6.46
CA ALA A 287 3.92 -17.23 -7.65
C ALA A 287 4.53 -16.47 -8.84
N GLY A 288 5.70 -15.86 -8.71
CA GLY A 288 6.32 -15.03 -9.76
C GLY A 288 5.53 -13.77 -10.09
N ALA A 289 4.67 -13.32 -9.17
CA ALA A 289 3.90 -12.09 -9.29
C ALA A 289 4.65 -10.90 -8.69
N GLN A 290 4.09 -9.70 -8.78
CA GLN A 290 4.71 -8.46 -8.31
C GLN A 290 3.97 -7.90 -7.11
N CYS A 291 4.66 -7.13 -6.30
CA CYS A 291 4.04 -6.36 -5.24
C CYS A 291 4.65 -4.96 -5.15
N LEU A 292 3.90 -4.05 -4.57
CA LEU A 292 4.38 -2.72 -4.20
C LEU A 292 3.97 -2.41 -2.76
N CYS A 293 4.69 -1.51 -2.13
CA CYS A 293 4.34 -1.03 -0.81
C CYS A 293 3.43 0.18 -0.94
N ALA A 294 2.17 0.00 -0.55
CA ALA A 294 1.13 1.02 -0.57
C ALA A 294 0.89 1.61 0.82
N ASP A 295 0.28 2.79 0.87
CA ASP A 295 0.02 3.54 2.11
C ASP A 295 -1.47 3.50 2.52
N LEU A 296 -1.72 3.91 3.76
CA LEU A 296 -3.04 4.22 4.32
C LEU A 296 -2.97 5.51 5.17
N THR A 297 -2.32 6.55 4.65
CA THR A 297 -2.21 7.85 5.32
C THR A 297 -1.67 7.72 6.74
N VAL A 298 -0.40 7.40 6.88
CA VAL A 298 0.23 7.17 8.18
C VAL A 298 1.18 8.28 8.58
N ASN A 299 1.54 8.31 9.86
CA ASN A 299 2.51 9.24 10.39
C ASN A 299 3.95 8.93 9.92
N PRO A 300 4.90 9.86 10.03
CA PRO A 300 6.26 9.67 9.53
C PRO A 300 6.99 8.49 10.14
N PHE A 301 6.74 8.13 11.40
CA PHE A 301 7.36 6.98 12.04
C PHE A 301 6.90 5.66 11.41
N LEU A 302 5.61 5.49 11.21
CA LEU A 302 5.06 4.30 10.54
C LEU A 302 5.47 4.23 9.06
N ALA A 303 5.58 5.38 8.39
CA ALA A 303 6.09 5.44 7.02
C ALA A 303 7.53 4.91 6.90
N GLN A 304 8.38 5.03 7.95
CA GLN A 304 9.71 4.41 7.94
C GLN A 304 9.65 2.88 7.89
N TRP A 305 8.68 2.24 8.55
CA TRP A 305 8.47 0.81 8.44
C TRP A 305 8.09 0.40 7.02
N ASN A 306 7.21 1.15 6.37
CA ASN A 306 6.89 0.94 4.95
C ASN A 306 8.13 1.12 4.06
N LYS A 307 8.96 2.15 4.33
CA LYS A 307 10.19 2.40 3.58
C LYS A 307 11.16 1.22 3.69
N GLN A 308 11.34 0.64 4.90
CA GLN A 308 12.17 -0.56 5.10
C GLN A 308 11.65 -1.75 4.29
N PHE A 309 10.34 -1.94 4.26
CA PHE A 309 9.71 -3.01 3.50
C PHE A 309 9.87 -2.79 2.00
N ALA A 310 9.50 -1.61 1.50
CA ALA A 310 9.59 -1.22 0.08
C ALA A 310 11.01 -1.34 -0.47
N ALA A 311 12.02 -1.02 0.35
CA ALA A 311 13.43 -1.08 -0.03
C ALA A 311 13.92 -2.50 -0.36
N ARG A 312 13.18 -3.53 0.05
CA ARG A 312 13.61 -4.94 -0.03
C ARG A 312 12.79 -5.80 -0.98
N ILE A 313 11.66 -5.33 -1.46
CA ILE A 313 10.84 -6.05 -2.44
C ILE A 313 11.29 -5.72 -3.88
N ALA A 314 10.99 -6.60 -4.83
CA ALA A 314 11.33 -6.40 -6.24
C ALA A 314 10.67 -5.13 -6.82
N PRO A 315 11.32 -4.42 -7.74
CA PRO A 315 10.70 -3.30 -8.44
C PRO A 315 9.56 -3.79 -9.33
N LEU A 316 8.62 -2.91 -9.67
CA LEU A 316 7.63 -3.18 -10.70
C LEU A 316 8.31 -3.32 -12.08
N SER A 317 7.75 -4.13 -12.97
CA SER A 317 8.37 -4.49 -14.26
C SER A 317 8.69 -3.30 -15.18
N LYS A 318 7.98 -2.18 -15.03
CA LYS A 318 8.23 -0.94 -15.79
C LYS A 318 9.13 0.07 -15.06
N MET A 319 9.50 -0.23 -13.81
CA MET A 319 10.33 0.64 -12.98
C MET A 319 11.73 0.08 -12.88
N ASN A 320 12.74 0.95 -12.81
CA ASN A 320 14.13 0.57 -12.53
C ASN A 320 14.56 0.93 -11.09
N VAL A 321 13.64 1.38 -10.27
CA VAL A 321 13.78 1.67 -8.83
C VAL A 321 12.63 1.03 -8.05
N GLY A 322 12.77 0.87 -6.75
CA GLY A 322 11.65 0.47 -5.90
C GLY A 322 10.58 1.57 -5.82
N CYS A 323 9.41 1.22 -5.32
CA CYS A 323 8.27 2.15 -5.20
C CYS A 323 7.74 2.19 -3.77
N LEU A 324 7.39 3.39 -3.31
CA LEU A 324 6.77 3.61 -2.01
C LEU A 324 5.64 4.65 -2.14
N GLU A 325 4.42 4.25 -1.83
CA GLU A 325 3.31 5.18 -1.66
C GLU A 325 3.41 5.84 -0.28
N VAL A 326 3.39 7.17 -0.24
CA VAL A 326 3.30 7.98 0.97
C VAL A 326 2.36 9.14 0.68
N ASN A 327 1.36 9.33 1.51
CA ASN A 327 0.40 10.43 1.38
C ASN A 327 0.06 11.10 2.74
N GLY A 328 0.85 10.82 3.76
CA GLY A 328 0.67 11.41 5.08
C GLY A 328 0.92 12.91 5.10
N ASP A 329 1.90 13.39 4.35
CA ASP A 329 2.23 14.80 4.16
C ASP A 329 1.07 15.61 3.57
N GLN A 330 0.29 15.01 2.69
CA GLN A 330 -0.91 15.62 2.08
C GLN A 330 -2.11 15.68 3.03
N ASN A 331 -2.10 14.94 4.14
CA ASN A 331 -3.27 14.72 5.00
C ASN A 331 -3.07 15.16 6.46
N TYR A 332 -1.85 15.17 6.98
CA TYR A 332 -1.57 15.58 8.36
C TYR A 332 -1.07 17.03 8.45
N VAL A 333 -1.88 17.93 9.00
CA VAL A 333 -1.46 19.33 9.29
C VAL A 333 -0.29 19.41 10.28
N THR A 334 -0.04 18.34 11.02
CA THR A 334 1.08 18.23 12.00
C THR A 334 2.26 17.43 11.47
N TRP A 335 2.33 17.21 10.15
CA TRP A 335 3.35 16.35 9.53
C TRP A 335 4.78 16.74 9.93
N ASP A 336 5.16 18.02 9.81
CA ASP A 336 6.50 18.50 10.15
C ASP A 336 6.82 18.36 11.65
N ALA A 337 5.84 18.63 12.51
CA ALA A 337 5.99 18.41 13.94
C ALA A 337 6.17 16.92 14.29
N GLN A 338 5.54 16.03 13.54
CA GLN A 338 5.70 14.59 13.71
C GLN A 338 7.05 14.11 13.18
N LYS A 339 7.56 14.67 12.08
CA LYS A 339 8.92 14.36 11.58
C LYS A 339 9.99 14.67 12.60
N ALA A 340 9.83 15.74 13.37
CA ALA A 340 10.76 16.10 14.43
C ALA A 340 10.87 15.06 15.57
N LEU A 341 9.96 14.08 15.62
CA LEU A 341 9.99 12.98 16.59
C LEU A 341 10.71 11.72 16.04
N LEU A 342 11.13 11.72 14.79
CA LEU A 342 11.92 10.62 14.24
C LEU A 342 13.27 10.51 14.97
N PRO A 343 13.88 9.32 15.01
CA PRO A 343 15.20 9.14 15.58
C PRO A 343 16.25 10.06 14.94
N ASP A 344 17.23 10.54 15.72
CA ASP A 344 18.33 11.34 15.20
C ASP A 344 19.05 10.65 14.03
N GLY A 345 19.20 11.37 12.91
CA GLY A 345 19.86 10.89 11.70
C GLY A 345 18.93 10.04 10.80
N VAL A 346 17.64 9.85 11.14
CA VAL A 346 16.62 9.42 10.21
C VAL A 346 16.12 10.64 9.44
N ARG A 347 16.42 10.69 8.17
CA ARG A 347 15.88 11.71 7.27
C ARG A 347 14.69 11.13 6.54
N TYR A 348 13.51 11.66 6.81
CA TYR A 348 12.35 11.43 5.98
C TYR A 348 12.49 12.20 4.65
N ASP A 349 13.18 13.34 4.72
CA ASP A 349 13.26 14.37 3.69
C ASP A 349 14.41 14.16 2.69
N ASP A 350 15.07 13.00 2.68
CA ASP A 350 16.01 12.63 1.60
C ASP A 350 15.25 12.32 0.30
N GLU A 351 14.11 13.02 0.10
CA GLU A 351 13.37 13.03 -1.14
C GLU A 351 13.85 14.19 -2.00
N ALA A 352 14.43 13.84 -3.12
CA ALA A 352 14.77 14.76 -4.17
C ALA A 352 14.40 14.13 -5.52
N ASP A 353 13.92 14.91 -6.45
CA ASP A 353 13.51 14.42 -7.76
C ASP A 353 12.48 13.27 -7.69
N GLY A 354 11.54 13.33 -6.73
CA GLY A 354 10.49 12.35 -6.54
C GLY A 354 10.95 10.98 -6.05
N VAL A 355 12.16 10.91 -5.47
CA VAL A 355 12.73 9.67 -4.94
C VAL A 355 13.30 9.84 -3.53
N PHE A 356 13.14 8.82 -2.70
CA PHE A 356 13.87 8.69 -1.45
C PHE A 356 15.21 8.02 -1.74
N THR A 357 16.31 8.64 -1.34
CA THR A 357 17.65 8.05 -1.45
C THR A 357 17.95 7.17 -0.25
N LEU A 358 18.46 5.97 -0.51
CA LEU A 358 18.80 4.97 0.48
C LEU A 358 20.30 4.61 0.35
N ASP A 359 21.02 4.72 1.44
CA ASP A 359 22.45 4.39 1.52
C ASP A 359 22.69 3.07 2.29
N GLU A 360 23.95 2.65 2.42
CA GLU A 360 24.31 1.46 3.21
C GLU A 360 23.89 1.60 4.67
N ARG A 361 24.03 2.80 5.25
CA ARG A 361 23.63 3.08 6.63
C ARG A 361 22.15 2.86 6.85
N PHE A 362 21.30 3.17 5.87
CA PHE A 362 19.87 2.88 5.93
C PHE A 362 19.62 1.37 6.13
N TYR A 363 20.37 0.52 5.44
CA TYR A 363 20.21 -0.93 5.55
C TYR A 363 20.82 -1.48 6.84
N GLU A 364 22.01 -1.03 7.22
CA GLU A 364 22.72 -1.48 8.43
C GLU A 364 21.95 -1.14 9.70
N THR A 365 21.44 0.09 9.82
CA THR A 365 20.79 0.58 11.04
C THR A 365 19.28 0.57 10.96
N SER A 366 18.70 0.23 9.80
CA SER A 366 17.26 0.30 9.51
C SER A 366 16.63 1.64 9.94
N GLY A 367 17.37 2.73 9.68
CA GLY A 367 16.94 4.06 10.08
C GLY A 367 16.74 4.20 11.60
N ARG A 368 17.42 3.37 12.39
CA ARG A 368 17.29 3.31 13.86
C ARG A 368 15.88 2.98 14.37
N LEU A 369 15.08 2.25 13.59
CA LEU A 369 13.71 1.86 13.98
C LEU A 369 13.66 1.07 15.28
N PHE A 370 14.70 0.30 15.59
CA PHE A 370 14.79 -0.57 16.78
C PHE A 370 15.43 0.13 18.00
N GLY A 371 15.94 1.35 17.84
CA GLY A 371 16.52 2.16 18.90
C GLY A 371 15.51 3.07 19.60
N GLU A 372 15.99 3.78 20.62
CA GLU A 372 15.21 4.87 21.22
C GLU A 372 14.99 5.98 20.20
N ASN A 373 13.81 6.56 20.19
CA ASN A 373 13.43 7.61 19.25
C ASN A 373 12.53 8.65 19.91
N GLY A 374 12.28 9.76 19.22
CA GLY A 374 11.50 10.88 19.74
C GLY A 374 10.06 10.52 20.09
N TYR A 375 9.44 9.56 19.40
CA TYR A 375 8.11 9.05 19.77
C TYR A 375 8.14 8.38 21.13
N HIS A 376 9.14 7.52 21.40
CA HIS A 376 9.30 6.90 22.72
C HIS A 376 9.51 7.97 23.81
N ALA A 377 10.42 8.92 23.59
CA ALA A 377 10.67 10.02 24.53
C ALA A 377 9.43 10.91 24.76
N PHE A 378 8.63 11.15 23.72
CA PHE A 378 7.40 11.94 23.83
C PHE A 378 6.36 11.29 24.76
N PHE A 379 6.16 9.98 24.63
CA PHE A 379 5.17 9.27 25.46
C PHE A 379 5.68 9.01 26.90
N THR A 380 6.97 8.74 27.09
CA THR A 380 7.54 8.50 28.41
C THR A 380 7.61 9.77 29.27
N LYS A 381 7.81 10.96 28.67
CA LYS A 381 7.81 12.25 29.40
C LYS A 381 6.43 12.63 29.94
N LYS A 382 5.34 12.16 29.37
CA LYS A 382 3.97 12.44 29.86
C LYS A 382 3.51 11.49 30.98
N SER A 383 4.30 10.46 31.29
CA SER A 383 4.00 9.49 32.35
C SER A 383 4.65 9.86 33.71
N ARG A 384 5.29 11.00 33.77
CA ARG A 384 5.85 11.61 35.01
C ARG A 384 5.11 12.92 35.31
#